data_fe6ef618e4faf134f01e9ec55ce6b635
#
_entry.id   fe6ef618e4faf134f01e9ec55ce6b635
#
_cell.length_a   1.000
_cell.length_b   1.000
_cell.length_c   1.000
_cell.angle_alpha   90.00
_cell.angle_beta   90.00
_cell.angle_gamma   90.00
#
_symmetry.space_group_name_H-M   'P 1'
#
loop_
_entity.id
_entity.type
_entity.pdbx_description
1 polymer ?
#
loop_
_entity_poly.entity_id
_entity_poly.type
_entity_poly.pdbx_seq_one_letter_code
_entity_poly.pdbx_strand_id
1 'polypeptide(L)'
;MELVLNRNVSACKGKRYTEGQLSVNGKYLCDTLEPQWRNISSLHPGKKVKGRTAIPAGRYAVTITYSPKFGRWLPLLLHVPLFTGIRIHEGNTVEDTAGCILLGKKSNEGVLCYSRCWMRRFMELLDARPEGEPIWITVR
;
A
#
# COMPACT_ATOMS: atom_id res chain seq x y z
N MET A 1 -8.90 13.93 0.21
CA MET A 1 -9.11 12.61 0.82
C MET A 1 -7.83 12.15 1.48
N GLU A 2 -7.89 11.86 2.77
CA GLU A 2 -6.72 11.42 3.53
C GLU A 2 -6.81 9.92 3.80
N LEU A 3 -5.80 9.21 3.31
CA LEU A 3 -5.61 7.80 3.59
C LEU A 3 -4.51 7.66 4.64
N VAL A 4 -4.67 6.72 5.56
CA VAL A 4 -3.63 6.40 6.54
C VAL A 4 -3.40 4.90 6.53
N LEU A 5 -2.16 4.52 6.25
CA LEU A 5 -1.70 3.14 6.37
C LEU A 5 -0.94 3.01 7.69
N ASN A 6 -1.55 2.34 8.65
CA ASN A 6 -0.90 2.02 9.93
C ASN A 6 -0.32 0.63 9.83
N ARG A 7 1.00 0.53 9.84
CA ARG A 7 1.73 -0.72 9.78
C ARG A 7 1.92 -1.31 11.16
N ASN A 8 1.82 -2.61 11.28
CA ASN A 8 2.13 -3.32 12.53
C ASN A 8 3.62 -3.75 12.52
N VAL A 9 4.51 -2.76 12.50
CA VAL A 9 5.95 -2.97 12.32
C VAL A 9 6.53 -3.83 13.44
N SER A 10 6.17 -3.57 14.69
CA SER A 10 6.73 -4.31 15.84
C SER A 10 6.38 -5.80 15.78
N ALA A 11 5.18 -6.16 15.36
CA ALA A 11 4.76 -7.55 15.23
C ALA A 11 5.36 -8.24 14.01
N CYS A 12 5.69 -7.46 12.95
CA CYS A 12 6.22 -8.01 11.70
C CYS A 12 7.73 -7.89 11.55
N LYS A 13 8.42 -7.36 12.57
CA LYS A 13 9.85 -7.18 12.54
C LYS A 13 10.56 -8.52 12.30
N GLY A 14 11.43 -8.56 11.28
CA GLY A 14 12.16 -9.78 10.90
C GLY A 14 11.35 -10.75 10.06
N LYS A 15 10.05 -10.51 9.85
CA LYS A 15 9.21 -11.34 8.98
C LYS A 15 9.32 -10.88 7.53
N ARG A 16 8.98 -11.78 6.60
CA ARG A 16 9.04 -11.49 5.16
C ARG A 16 7.95 -10.56 4.67
N TYR A 17 7.01 -10.18 5.52
CA TYR A 17 5.85 -9.38 5.17
C TYR A 17 5.60 -8.32 6.22
N THR A 18 4.85 -7.28 5.84
CA THR A 18 4.38 -6.23 6.74
C THR A 18 2.86 -6.15 6.66
N GLU A 19 2.20 -6.46 7.76
CA GLU A 19 0.76 -6.31 7.88
C GLU A 19 0.42 -4.92 8.39
N GLY A 20 -0.72 -4.39 7.95
CA GLY A 20 -1.19 -3.09 8.38
C GLY A 20 -2.69 -2.95 8.18
N GLN A 21 -3.18 -1.73 8.41
CA GLN A 21 -4.58 -1.37 8.25
C GLN A 21 -4.69 -0.04 7.54
N LEU A 22 -5.61 0.04 6.60
CA LEU A 22 -5.89 1.26 5.84
C LEU A 22 -7.14 1.93 6.37
N SER A 23 -7.04 3.22 6.65
CA SER A 23 -8.17 4.08 6.98
C SER A 23 -8.38 5.11 5.88
N VAL A 24 -9.62 5.47 5.64
CA VAL A 24 -10.04 6.50 4.68
C VAL A 24 -10.78 7.58 5.43
N ASN A 25 -10.26 8.80 5.41
CA ASN A 25 -10.82 9.94 6.14
C ASN A 25 -11.15 9.59 7.60
N GLY A 26 -10.23 8.91 8.26
CA GLY A 26 -10.34 8.56 9.68
C GLY A 26 -11.10 7.27 9.97
N LYS A 27 -11.67 6.60 8.98
CA LYS A 27 -12.41 5.36 9.19
C LYS A 27 -11.63 4.15 8.66
N TYR A 28 -11.47 3.14 9.50
CA TYR A 28 -10.89 1.88 9.07
C TYR A 28 -11.67 1.28 7.91
N LEU A 29 -10.95 0.87 6.86
CA LEU A 29 -11.55 0.25 5.69
C LEU A 29 -11.22 -1.24 5.61
N CYS A 30 -9.94 -1.57 5.58
CA CYS A 30 -9.47 -2.94 5.34
C CYS A 30 -8.05 -3.14 5.83
N ASP A 31 -7.58 -4.36 5.71
CA ASP A 31 -6.20 -4.72 6.04
C ASP A 31 -5.29 -4.57 4.82
N THR A 32 -4.00 -4.49 5.08
CA THR A 32 -2.98 -4.30 4.06
C THR A 32 -1.85 -5.30 4.22
N LEU A 33 -1.16 -5.55 3.12
CA LEU A 33 0.03 -6.39 3.09
C LEU A 33 1.07 -5.77 2.18
N GLU A 34 2.30 -5.73 2.66
CA GLU A 34 3.45 -5.23 1.92
C GLU A 34 4.62 -6.20 2.11
N PRO A 35 5.69 -6.07 1.31
CA PRO A 35 6.92 -6.81 1.57
C PRO A 35 7.51 -6.49 2.93
N GLN A 36 8.64 -7.07 3.23
CA GLN A 36 9.31 -6.91 4.52
C GLN A 36 9.62 -5.44 4.81
N TRP A 37 9.27 -4.99 6.02
CA TRP A 37 9.70 -3.69 6.52
C TRP A 37 11.21 -3.71 6.78
N ARG A 38 11.88 -2.66 6.29
CA ARG A 38 13.30 -2.42 6.53
C ARG A 38 13.44 -0.96 6.89
N ASN A 39 14.36 -0.65 7.79
CA ASN A 39 14.59 0.73 8.21
C ASN A 39 15.35 1.50 7.12
N ILE A 40 14.63 1.98 6.12
CA ILE A 40 15.19 2.73 4.98
C ILE A 40 14.51 4.09 4.84
N SER A 41 15.25 5.05 4.31
CA SER A 41 14.75 6.38 3.95
C SER A 41 15.60 6.95 2.81
N SER A 42 15.21 8.12 2.27
CA SER A 42 16.01 8.79 1.24
C SER A 42 17.43 9.16 1.72
N LEU A 43 17.56 9.48 3.01
CA LEU A 43 18.86 9.81 3.62
C LEU A 43 19.63 8.56 4.06
N HIS A 44 18.93 7.49 4.37
CA HIS A 44 19.48 6.23 4.85
C HIS A 44 18.86 5.08 4.03
N PRO A 45 19.37 4.84 2.80
CA PRO A 45 18.79 3.79 1.94
C PRO A 45 18.94 2.40 2.53
N GLY A 46 19.87 2.21 3.49
CA GLY A 46 20.02 0.95 4.21
C GLY A 46 20.30 -0.23 3.29
N LYS A 47 19.76 -1.38 3.66
CA LYS A 47 19.89 -2.61 2.88
C LYS A 47 18.58 -2.92 2.17
N LYS A 48 18.17 -2.00 1.29
CA LYS A 48 17.00 -2.26 0.45
C LYS A 48 17.25 -3.50 -0.41
N VAL A 49 16.35 -4.46 -0.33
CA VAL A 49 16.36 -5.66 -1.18
C VAL A 49 15.31 -5.49 -2.26
N LYS A 50 15.75 -5.45 -3.50
CA LYS A 50 14.85 -5.23 -4.64
C LYS A 50 13.73 -6.26 -4.68
N GLY A 51 12.49 -5.79 -4.81
CA GLY A 51 11.31 -6.64 -4.88
C GLY A 51 10.86 -7.23 -3.54
N ARG A 52 11.57 -6.96 -2.44
CA ARG A 52 11.31 -7.57 -1.13
C ARG A 52 11.34 -6.56 0.01
N THR A 53 11.08 -5.29 -0.30
CA THR A 53 11.16 -4.22 0.70
C THR A 53 9.91 -3.34 0.62
N ALA A 54 9.30 -3.10 1.79
CA ALA A 54 8.21 -2.14 1.91
C ALA A 54 8.75 -0.71 1.75
N ILE A 55 7.92 0.18 1.24
CA ILE A 55 8.30 1.57 1.01
C ILE A 55 8.61 2.30 2.31
N PRO A 56 9.42 3.38 2.28
CA PRO A 56 9.65 4.18 3.48
C PRO A 56 8.38 4.80 4.03
N ALA A 57 8.30 4.98 5.34
CA ALA A 57 7.25 5.77 5.95
C ALA A 57 7.29 7.20 5.40
N GLY A 58 6.14 7.82 5.27
CA GLY A 58 6.05 9.17 4.73
C GLY A 58 4.63 9.51 4.29
N ARG A 59 4.48 10.72 3.75
CA ARG A 59 3.21 11.17 3.19
C ARG A 59 3.38 11.36 1.70
N TYR A 60 2.54 10.69 0.92
CA TYR A 60 2.65 10.64 -0.53
C TYR A 60 1.37 11.11 -1.20
N ALA A 61 1.49 11.91 -2.25
CA ALA A 61 0.35 12.21 -3.12
C ALA A 61 0.00 10.95 -3.91
N VAL A 62 -1.30 10.76 -4.13
CA VAL A 62 -1.82 9.61 -4.87
C VAL A 62 -2.58 10.11 -6.10
N THR A 63 -2.29 9.52 -7.24
CA THR A 63 -3.02 9.78 -8.48
C THR A 63 -3.50 8.46 -9.07
N ILE A 64 -4.58 8.50 -9.82
CA ILE A 64 -5.11 7.30 -10.47
C ILE A 64 -4.67 7.33 -11.93
N THR A 65 -3.86 6.38 -12.32
CA THR A 65 -3.33 6.27 -13.68
C THR A 65 -3.50 4.85 -14.21
N TYR A 66 -3.44 4.71 -15.53
CA TYR A 66 -3.50 3.40 -16.15
C TYR A 66 -2.21 2.61 -15.89
N SER A 67 -2.38 1.37 -15.43
CA SER A 67 -1.27 0.45 -15.23
C SER A 67 -1.18 -0.53 -16.40
N PRO A 68 -0.14 -0.44 -17.24
CA PRO A 68 0.03 -1.43 -18.31
C PRO A 68 0.19 -2.85 -17.77
N LYS A 69 0.87 -2.99 -16.65
CA LYS A 69 1.11 -4.30 -16.01
C LYS A 69 -0.19 -4.99 -15.60
N PHE A 70 -1.12 -4.23 -15.02
CA PHE A 70 -2.39 -4.79 -14.52
C PHE A 70 -3.55 -4.58 -15.50
N GLY A 71 -3.34 -3.81 -16.57
CA GLY A 71 -4.35 -3.58 -17.60
C GLY A 71 -5.55 -2.77 -17.12
N ARG A 72 -5.36 -1.91 -16.14
CA ARG A 72 -6.47 -1.10 -15.58
C ARG A 72 -5.94 0.12 -14.83
N TRP A 73 -6.87 1.02 -14.50
CA TRP A 73 -6.58 2.22 -13.72
C TRP A 73 -6.46 1.86 -12.24
N LEU A 74 -5.34 2.25 -11.64
CA LEU A 74 -5.03 1.95 -10.23
C LEU A 74 -4.37 3.16 -9.57
N PRO A 75 -4.50 3.29 -8.23
CA PRO A 75 -3.80 4.33 -7.50
C PRO A 75 -2.29 4.18 -7.61
N LEU A 76 -1.61 5.30 -7.84
CA LEU A 76 -0.15 5.38 -7.93
C LEU A 76 0.33 6.39 -6.89
N LEU A 77 1.28 5.97 -6.06
CA LEU A 77 1.94 6.86 -5.10
C LEU A 77 3.07 7.60 -5.79
N LEU A 78 3.12 8.94 -5.63
CA LEU A 78 4.10 9.78 -6.29
C LEU A 78 5.31 10.05 -5.40
N HIS A 79 6.48 10.11 -6.02
CA HIS A 79 7.74 10.52 -5.37
C HIS A 79 8.09 9.69 -4.13
N VAL A 80 7.88 8.38 -4.20
CA VAL A 80 8.29 7.48 -3.12
C VAL A 80 9.80 7.32 -3.18
N PRO A 81 10.55 7.71 -2.11
CA PRO A 81 12.00 7.57 -2.12
C PRO A 81 12.45 6.13 -2.37
N LEU A 82 13.44 5.94 -3.24
CA LEU A 82 14.06 4.66 -3.57
C LEU A 82 13.17 3.71 -4.38
N PHE A 83 11.98 4.14 -4.77
CA PHE A 83 11.02 3.31 -5.50
C PHE A 83 10.42 4.06 -6.69
N THR A 84 9.93 3.31 -7.67
CA THR A 84 9.12 3.81 -8.77
C THR A 84 7.96 2.84 -8.99
N GLY A 85 6.83 3.38 -9.47
CA GLY A 85 5.69 2.54 -9.84
C GLY A 85 4.98 1.89 -8.65
N ILE A 86 5.02 2.50 -7.48
CA ILE A 86 4.32 1.98 -6.30
C ILE A 86 2.83 2.25 -6.44
N ARG A 87 2.06 1.18 -6.44
CA ARG A 87 0.60 1.23 -6.55
C ARG A 87 -0.07 0.51 -5.39
N ILE A 88 -1.37 0.72 -5.30
CA ILE A 88 -2.25 -0.07 -4.44
C ILE A 88 -3.00 -1.00 -5.38
N HIS A 89 -2.89 -2.31 -5.16
CA HIS A 89 -3.55 -3.29 -6.03
C HIS A 89 -3.93 -4.57 -5.26
N GLU A 90 -4.57 -5.51 -5.95
CA GLU A 90 -4.99 -6.76 -5.35
C GLU A 90 -3.85 -7.78 -5.26
N GLY A 91 -3.96 -8.67 -4.31
CA GLY A 91 -3.05 -9.79 -4.09
C GLY A 91 -3.32 -10.43 -2.74
N ASN A 92 -2.82 -11.63 -2.53
CA ASN A 92 -3.11 -12.42 -1.34
C ASN A 92 -1.90 -12.61 -0.42
N THR A 93 -0.70 -12.69 -0.98
CA THR A 93 0.53 -12.92 -0.22
C THR A 93 1.63 -11.99 -0.71
N VAL A 94 2.75 -11.98 -0.01
CA VAL A 94 3.90 -11.14 -0.34
C VAL A 94 4.49 -11.46 -1.72
N GLU A 95 4.27 -12.66 -2.24
CA GLU A 95 4.68 -13.04 -3.59
C GLU A 95 3.94 -12.26 -4.67
N ASP A 96 2.80 -11.65 -4.33
CA ASP A 96 2.01 -10.87 -5.29
C ASP A 96 2.46 -9.42 -5.38
N THR A 97 3.50 -9.03 -4.67
CA THR A 97 3.97 -7.64 -4.67
C THR A 97 5.49 -7.55 -4.62
N ALA A 98 6.02 -6.53 -5.30
CA ALA A 98 7.44 -6.20 -5.26
C ALA A 98 7.72 -4.90 -4.49
N GLY A 99 6.72 -4.35 -3.83
CA GLY A 99 6.79 -3.07 -3.10
C GLY A 99 5.45 -2.37 -3.00
N CYS A 100 4.51 -2.75 -3.85
CA CYS A 100 3.14 -2.20 -3.84
C CYS A 100 2.37 -2.63 -2.59
N ILE A 101 1.31 -1.88 -2.30
CA ILE A 101 0.44 -2.12 -1.15
C ILE A 101 -0.74 -2.97 -1.60
N LEU A 102 -0.93 -4.13 -0.95
CA LEU A 102 -2.07 -5.00 -1.21
C LEU A 102 -3.18 -4.72 -0.20
N LEU A 103 -4.43 -4.75 -0.67
CA LEU A 103 -5.61 -4.59 0.19
C LEU A 103 -6.38 -5.90 0.28
N GLY A 104 -7.03 -6.11 1.41
CA GLY A 104 -7.88 -7.27 1.63
C GLY A 104 -8.31 -7.38 3.08
N LYS A 105 -8.60 -8.59 3.50
CA LYS A 105 -8.92 -8.90 4.89
C LYS A 105 -7.93 -9.95 5.38
N LYS A 106 -7.28 -9.69 6.49
CA LYS A 106 -6.34 -10.65 7.06
C LYS A 106 -7.07 -11.94 7.40
N SER A 107 -6.59 -13.07 6.87
CA SER A 107 -7.11 -14.40 7.16
C SER A 107 -6.14 -15.22 8.00
N ASN A 108 -4.84 -15.11 7.71
CA ASN A 108 -3.75 -15.72 8.43
C ASN A 108 -2.54 -14.79 8.43
N GLU A 109 -1.48 -15.16 9.14
CA GLU A 109 -0.24 -14.39 9.12
C GLU A 109 0.30 -14.28 7.70
N GLY A 110 0.46 -13.05 7.21
CA GLY A 110 0.97 -12.78 5.88
C GLY A 110 0.03 -13.14 4.74
N VAL A 111 -1.27 -13.34 5.01
CA VAL A 111 -2.25 -13.74 4.00
C VAL A 111 -3.48 -12.84 4.06
N LEU A 112 -3.88 -12.32 2.91
CA LEU A 112 -5.13 -11.57 2.74
C LEU A 112 -6.14 -12.42 1.97
N CYS A 113 -7.42 -12.24 2.28
CA CYS A 113 -8.53 -12.77 1.50
C CYS A 113 -9.44 -11.63 1.04
N TYR A 114 -10.32 -11.92 0.09
CA TYR A 114 -11.27 -10.97 -0.48
C TYR A 114 -10.60 -9.72 -1.05
N SER A 115 -9.38 -9.84 -1.55
CA SER A 115 -8.61 -8.69 -2.03
C SER A 115 -9.31 -7.96 -3.18
N ARG A 116 -9.87 -8.67 -4.15
CA ARG A 116 -10.62 -8.05 -5.25
C ARG A 116 -11.81 -7.24 -4.75
N CYS A 117 -12.54 -7.78 -3.78
CA CYS A 117 -13.71 -7.13 -3.21
C CYS A 117 -13.31 -5.83 -2.52
N TRP A 118 -12.25 -5.86 -1.72
CA TRP A 118 -11.78 -4.66 -1.01
C TRP A 118 -11.17 -3.64 -1.95
N MET A 119 -10.46 -4.07 -2.99
CA MET A 119 -9.98 -3.15 -4.01
C MET A 119 -11.13 -2.46 -4.73
N ARG A 120 -12.19 -3.19 -5.05
CA ARG A 120 -13.38 -2.59 -5.69
C ARG A 120 -14.01 -1.52 -4.79
N ARG A 121 -14.21 -1.84 -3.51
CA ARG A 121 -14.76 -0.88 -2.55
C ARG A 121 -13.87 0.34 -2.40
N PHE A 122 -12.57 0.14 -2.35
CA PHE A 122 -11.62 1.22 -2.26
C PHE A 122 -11.69 2.14 -3.49
N MET A 123 -11.70 1.57 -4.68
CA MET A 123 -11.80 2.35 -5.91
C MET A 123 -13.12 3.13 -5.98
N GLU A 124 -14.21 2.53 -5.52
CA GLU A 124 -15.52 3.22 -5.45
C GLU A 124 -15.45 4.44 -4.51
N LEU A 125 -14.77 4.31 -3.37
CA LEU A 125 -14.58 5.43 -2.46
C LEU A 125 -13.74 6.54 -3.09
N LEU A 126 -12.66 6.19 -3.80
CA LEU A 126 -11.85 7.17 -4.51
C LEU A 126 -12.65 7.90 -5.58
N ASP A 127 -13.46 7.17 -6.34
CA ASP A 127 -14.27 7.74 -7.41
C ASP A 127 -15.42 8.61 -6.88
N ALA A 128 -15.90 8.33 -5.67
CA ALA A 128 -16.99 9.08 -5.04
C ALA A 128 -16.54 10.38 -4.37
N ARG A 129 -15.22 10.63 -4.28
CA ARG A 129 -14.75 11.89 -3.69
C ARG A 129 -15.16 13.08 -4.54
N PRO A 130 -15.28 14.28 -3.94
CA PRO A 130 -15.58 15.49 -4.72
C PRO A 130 -14.59 15.66 -5.87
N GLU A 131 -15.09 16.14 -7.00
CA GLU A 131 -14.26 16.37 -8.19
C GLU A 131 -13.11 17.33 -7.86
N GLY A 132 -11.90 16.96 -8.29
CA GLY A 132 -10.70 17.76 -8.06
C GLY A 132 -10.08 17.62 -6.68
N GLU A 133 -10.71 16.86 -5.77
CA GLU A 133 -10.15 16.66 -4.44
C GLU A 133 -8.89 15.79 -4.52
N PRO A 134 -7.73 16.30 -4.01
CA PRO A 134 -6.51 15.51 -4.01
C PRO A 134 -6.61 14.32 -3.05
N ILE A 135 -5.80 13.31 -3.33
CA ILE A 135 -5.68 12.11 -2.49
C ILE A 135 -4.28 12.08 -1.91
N TRP A 136 -4.19 11.90 -0.60
CA TRP A 136 -2.92 11.74 0.11
C TRP A 136 -2.95 10.47 0.93
N ILE A 137 -1.80 9.80 1.03
CA ILE A 137 -1.62 8.66 1.91
C ILE A 137 -0.47 8.93 2.87
N THR A 138 -0.73 8.75 4.16
CA THR A 138 0.30 8.74 5.20
C THR A 138 0.60 7.29 5.53
N VAL A 139 1.86 6.91 5.35
CA VAL A 139 2.36 5.56 5.66
C VAL A 139 3.19 5.64 6.93
N ARG A 140 2.80 4.92 7.96
CA ARG A 140 3.47 4.97 9.26
C ARG A 140 3.43 3.65 10.03
#